data_eb8aeb0e293dff46bb3853a3c584a7f0
#
_entry.id   eb8aeb0e293dff46bb3853a3c584a7f0
#
_cell.length_a   1.000
_cell.length_b   1.000
_cell.length_c   1.000
_cell.angle_alpha   90.00
_cell.angle_beta   90.00
_cell.angle_gamma   90.00
#
_symmetry.space_group_name_H-M   'P 1'
#
loop_
_entity.id
_entity.type
_entity.pdbx_description
1 polymer ?
#
loop_
_entity_poly.entity_id
_entity_poly.type
_entity_poly.pdbx_seq_one_letter_code
_entity_poly.pdbx_strand_id
1 'polypeptide(L)'
;KEEIYNNFVCDFSNNLRQKIQDIEISKLIFLCIGTNRVIGDCFGPLVGSKLKHYFSQEENVEVIGDIENIVSLKNVYSIINQIQEQEAFVIAIDAALSCNNKIGTIIVNQNKMNIGSGRNLYIGDISIKGIVAKDFKNPKHNFNTLQNMPLSVIIDMAECVSTGIYNVINV
;
A
#
# COMPACT_ATOMS: atom_id res chain seq x y z
N LYS A 1 14.23 -11.79 -5.41
CA LYS A 1 13.67 -10.44 -5.66
C LYS A 1 12.92 -10.40 -7.00
N GLU A 2 13.55 -10.86 -8.07
CA GLU A 2 12.95 -10.86 -9.42
C GLU A 2 11.64 -11.67 -9.47
N GLU A 3 11.56 -12.82 -8.84
CA GLU A 3 10.32 -13.62 -8.76
C GLU A 3 9.19 -12.87 -8.02
N ILE A 4 9.49 -12.21 -6.92
CA ILE A 4 8.51 -11.42 -6.16
C ILE A 4 8.02 -10.24 -7.01
N TYR A 5 8.92 -9.57 -7.72
CA TYR A 5 8.59 -8.47 -8.60
C TYR A 5 7.68 -8.92 -9.75
N ASN A 6 8.05 -9.99 -10.45
CA ASN A 6 7.28 -10.51 -11.59
C ASN A 6 5.88 -10.98 -11.17
N ASN A 7 5.78 -11.67 -10.03
CA ASN A 7 4.49 -12.09 -9.47
C ASN A 7 3.63 -10.88 -9.11
N PHE A 8 4.20 -9.87 -8.44
CA PHE A 8 3.49 -8.64 -8.10
C PHE A 8 3.00 -7.90 -9.34
N VAL A 9 3.86 -7.68 -10.35
CA VAL A 9 3.49 -6.98 -11.59
C VAL A 9 2.36 -7.71 -12.31
N CYS A 10 2.43 -9.04 -12.40
CA CYS A 10 1.39 -9.86 -13.01
C CYS A 10 0.06 -9.73 -12.25
N ASP A 11 0.08 -9.92 -10.93
CA ASP A 11 -1.11 -9.83 -10.08
C ASP A 11 -1.71 -8.43 -10.11
N PHE A 12 -0.88 -7.39 -10.01
CA PHE A 12 -1.34 -6.00 -10.03
C PHE A 12 -1.96 -5.64 -11.38
N SER A 13 -1.29 -5.96 -12.49
CA SER A 13 -1.79 -5.72 -13.84
C SER A 13 -3.13 -6.41 -14.09
N ASN A 14 -3.26 -7.69 -13.69
CA ASN A 14 -4.51 -8.44 -13.84
C ASN A 14 -5.65 -7.84 -13.01
N ASN A 15 -5.37 -7.51 -11.74
CA ASN A 15 -6.37 -6.90 -10.86
C ASN A 15 -6.80 -5.52 -11.36
N LEU A 16 -5.85 -4.70 -11.83
CA LEU A 16 -6.13 -3.38 -12.38
C LEU A 16 -7.01 -3.49 -13.63
N ARG A 17 -6.61 -4.31 -14.63
CA ARG A 17 -7.39 -4.51 -15.86
C ARG A 17 -8.83 -4.95 -15.59
N GLN A 18 -9.03 -5.89 -14.68
CA GLN A 18 -10.38 -6.36 -14.32
C GLN A 18 -11.24 -5.26 -13.67
N LYS A 19 -10.62 -4.38 -12.89
CA LYS A 19 -11.33 -3.29 -12.22
C LYS A 19 -11.67 -2.13 -13.12
N ILE A 20 -10.85 -1.83 -14.13
CA ILE A 20 -11.01 -0.67 -15.01
C ILE A 20 -11.61 -1.01 -16.38
N GLN A 21 -11.97 -2.27 -16.62
CA GLN A 21 -12.40 -2.76 -17.94
C GLN A 21 -13.53 -1.91 -18.57
N ASP A 22 -14.41 -1.34 -17.73
CA ASP A 22 -15.56 -0.53 -18.15
C ASP A 22 -15.59 0.85 -17.44
N ILE A 23 -14.45 1.32 -16.93
CA ILE A 23 -14.37 2.54 -16.13
C ILE A 23 -13.29 3.46 -16.73
N GLU A 24 -13.67 4.69 -17.05
CA GLU A 24 -12.72 5.76 -17.34
C GLU A 24 -12.23 6.35 -16.01
N ILE A 25 -10.92 6.23 -15.75
CA ILE A 25 -10.30 6.78 -14.55
C ILE A 25 -9.92 8.24 -14.82
N SER A 26 -10.71 9.17 -14.31
CA SER A 26 -10.43 10.60 -14.39
C SER A 26 -9.35 11.02 -13.38
N LYS A 27 -9.32 10.39 -12.21
CA LYS A 27 -8.35 10.64 -11.13
C LYS A 27 -7.93 9.33 -10.46
N LEU A 28 -6.63 9.18 -10.23
CA LEU A 28 -6.03 8.05 -9.51
C LEU A 28 -5.44 8.54 -8.19
N ILE A 29 -5.81 7.88 -7.08
CA ILE A 29 -5.26 8.18 -5.76
C ILE A 29 -4.53 6.94 -5.23
N PHE A 30 -3.25 7.10 -4.88
CA PHE A 30 -2.50 6.15 -4.07
C PHE A 30 -2.59 6.56 -2.60
N LEU A 31 -3.25 5.75 -1.78
CA LEU A 31 -3.33 5.95 -0.33
C LEU A 31 -2.33 5.03 0.36
N CYS A 32 -1.18 5.57 0.75
CA CYS A 32 -0.07 4.86 1.38
C CYS A 32 -0.14 5.01 2.90
N ILE A 33 -0.53 3.92 3.58
CA ILE A 33 -0.82 3.93 5.01
C ILE A 33 0.38 3.38 5.78
N GLY A 34 0.66 3.95 6.94
CA GLY A 34 1.71 3.50 7.84
C GLY A 34 2.32 4.61 8.68
N THR A 35 3.46 4.32 9.31
CA THR A 35 4.20 5.29 10.13
C THR A 35 5.71 5.15 9.95
N ASN A 36 6.43 6.25 10.01
CA ASN A 36 7.90 6.27 9.97
C ASN A 36 8.56 5.99 11.35
N ARG A 37 7.77 5.65 12.37
CA ARG A 37 8.25 5.39 13.75
C ARG A 37 8.47 3.92 14.07
N VAL A 38 7.97 3.02 13.21
CA VAL A 38 8.06 1.57 13.36
C VAL A 38 8.50 0.99 12.03
N ILE A 39 9.63 0.29 12.00
CA ILE A 39 10.28 -0.12 10.75
C ILE A 39 9.33 -0.90 9.83
N GLY A 40 8.62 -1.90 10.35
CA GLY A 40 7.67 -2.68 9.54
C GLY A 40 6.56 -1.83 8.94
N ASP A 41 6.07 -0.82 9.67
CA ASP A 41 5.01 0.07 9.21
C ASP A 41 5.51 1.17 8.24
N CYS A 42 6.83 1.26 7.99
CA CYS A 42 7.36 2.19 6.99
C CYS A 42 7.06 1.78 5.55
N PHE A 43 6.57 0.57 5.29
CA PHE A 43 6.34 0.05 3.95
C PHE A 43 5.46 1.00 3.10
N GLY A 44 4.25 1.33 3.57
CA GLY A 44 3.36 2.26 2.87
C GLY A 44 4.00 3.64 2.62
N PRO A 45 4.51 4.33 3.66
CA PRO A 45 5.21 5.60 3.50
C PRO A 45 6.40 5.58 2.53
N LEU A 46 7.18 4.50 2.50
CA LEU A 46 8.30 4.36 1.55
C LEU A 46 7.81 4.21 0.11
N VAL A 47 6.75 3.42 -0.12
CA VAL A 47 6.10 3.33 -1.44
C VAL A 47 5.59 4.70 -1.85
N GLY A 48 4.87 5.42 -0.97
CA GLY A 48 4.33 6.73 -1.25
C GLY A 48 5.39 7.77 -1.64
N SER A 49 6.53 7.80 -0.92
CA SER A 49 7.64 8.70 -1.26
C SER A 49 8.18 8.45 -2.67
N LYS A 50 8.27 7.18 -3.10
CA LYS A 50 8.72 6.81 -4.45
C LYS A 50 7.68 7.14 -5.52
N LEU A 51 6.40 6.83 -5.26
CA LEU A 51 5.31 7.14 -6.19
C LEU A 51 5.14 8.64 -6.40
N LYS A 52 5.30 9.46 -5.36
CA LYS A 52 5.33 10.94 -5.49
C LYS A 52 6.43 11.41 -6.44
N HIS A 53 7.60 10.79 -6.39
CA HIS A 53 8.68 11.11 -7.30
C HIS A 53 8.36 10.67 -8.73
N TYR A 54 7.86 9.45 -8.92
CA TYR A 54 7.54 8.88 -10.23
C TYR A 54 6.41 9.61 -10.95
N PHE A 55 5.37 10.00 -10.23
CA PHE A 55 4.18 10.66 -10.77
C PHE A 55 4.16 12.18 -10.54
N SER A 56 5.32 12.80 -10.29
CA SER A 56 5.42 14.23 -9.97
C SER A 56 4.92 15.18 -11.06
N GLN A 57 4.78 14.71 -12.30
CA GLN A 57 4.30 15.49 -13.45
C GLN A 57 2.89 15.10 -13.91
N GLU A 58 2.25 14.14 -13.22
CA GLU A 58 0.94 13.62 -13.59
C GLU A 58 -0.16 14.33 -12.79
N GLU A 59 -0.90 15.22 -13.44
CA GLU A 59 -1.94 16.03 -12.78
C GLU A 59 -3.15 15.20 -12.30
N ASN A 60 -3.40 14.06 -12.95
CA ASN A 60 -4.49 13.15 -12.61
C ASN A 60 -4.09 12.07 -11.56
N VAL A 61 -2.85 12.08 -11.06
CA VAL A 61 -2.36 11.15 -10.04
C VAL A 61 -2.06 11.90 -8.75
N GLU A 62 -2.68 11.47 -7.66
CA GLU A 62 -2.43 11.98 -6.32
C GLU A 62 -1.86 10.88 -5.42
N VAL A 63 -0.79 11.20 -4.68
CA VAL A 63 -0.20 10.29 -3.69
C VAL A 63 -0.38 10.87 -2.29
N ILE A 64 -1.16 10.19 -1.47
CA ILE A 64 -1.46 10.57 -0.09
C ILE A 64 -0.76 9.59 0.85
N GLY A 65 0.14 10.10 1.68
CA GLY A 65 0.98 9.32 2.59
C GLY A 65 2.38 9.07 2.03
N ASP A 66 3.36 9.56 2.76
CA ASP A 66 4.80 9.40 2.50
C ASP A 66 5.57 9.47 3.83
N ILE A 67 6.90 9.44 3.78
CA ILE A 67 7.75 9.50 4.98
C ILE A 67 7.60 10.83 5.74
N GLU A 68 7.34 11.94 5.05
CA GLU A 68 7.21 13.26 5.65
C GLU A 68 5.76 13.51 6.14
N ASN A 69 4.77 13.05 5.35
CA ASN A 69 3.34 13.26 5.59
C ASN A 69 2.65 11.91 5.78
N ILE A 70 2.83 11.30 6.94
CA ILE A 70 2.32 9.96 7.24
C ILE A 70 0.80 9.91 7.34
N VAL A 71 0.20 8.83 6.81
CA VAL A 71 -1.19 8.44 7.01
C VAL A 71 -1.25 7.30 8.00
N SER A 72 -1.74 7.57 9.20
CA SER A 72 -1.81 6.60 10.29
C SER A 72 -3.21 6.60 10.91
N LEU A 73 -3.45 5.73 11.88
CA LEU A 73 -4.73 5.68 12.61
C LEU A 73 -5.16 7.01 13.25
N LYS A 74 -4.26 8.00 13.36
CA LYS A 74 -4.57 9.31 13.94
C LYS A 74 -5.31 10.23 12.98
N ASN A 75 -5.03 10.14 11.68
CA ASN A 75 -5.53 11.05 10.65
C ASN A 75 -6.25 10.35 9.49
N VAL A 76 -6.21 9.02 9.43
CA VAL A 76 -6.75 8.25 8.29
C VAL A 76 -8.26 8.49 8.08
N TYR A 77 -9.03 8.71 9.15
CA TYR A 77 -10.49 8.95 9.02
C TYR A 77 -10.80 10.24 8.26
N SER A 78 -10.11 11.34 8.60
CA SER A 78 -10.33 12.62 7.93
C SER A 78 -9.87 12.55 6.48
N ILE A 79 -8.78 11.85 6.19
CA ILE A 79 -8.26 11.63 4.85
C ILE A 79 -9.23 10.80 4.01
N ILE A 80 -9.76 9.71 4.55
CA ILE A 80 -10.76 8.88 3.84
C ILE A 80 -12.02 9.66 3.51
N ASN A 81 -12.52 10.48 4.42
CA ASN A 81 -13.67 11.33 4.15
C ASN A 81 -13.39 12.30 2.98
N GLN A 82 -12.22 12.93 2.96
CA GLN A 82 -11.80 13.80 1.86
C GLN A 82 -11.67 13.05 0.52
N ILE A 83 -11.16 11.81 0.54
CA ILE A 83 -11.06 10.97 -0.66
C ILE A 83 -12.44 10.56 -1.17
N GLN A 84 -13.38 10.22 -0.27
CA GLN A 84 -14.73 9.79 -0.64
C GLN A 84 -15.57 10.90 -1.28
N GLU A 85 -15.21 12.17 -1.05
CA GLU A 85 -15.83 13.33 -1.72
C GLU A 85 -15.33 13.52 -3.17
N GLN A 86 -14.31 12.73 -3.59
CA GLN A 86 -13.70 12.81 -4.90
C GLN A 86 -14.15 11.60 -5.76
N GLU A 87 -14.45 11.82 -7.03
CA GLU A 87 -14.63 10.74 -8.00
C GLU A 87 -13.26 10.22 -8.46
N ALA A 88 -12.62 9.40 -7.64
CA ALA A 88 -11.29 8.90 -7.88
C ALA A 88 -11.21 7.38 -7.73
N PHE A 89 -10.38 6.75 -8.55
CA PHE A 89 -9.97 5.36 -8.36
C PHE A 89 -8.88 5.30 -7.30
N VAL A 90 -9.08 4.50 -6.25
CA VAL A 90 -8.20 4.48 -5.08
C VAL A 90 -7.45 3.16 -4.98
N ILE A 91 -6.13 3.23 -4.93
CA ILE A 91 -5.25 2.09 -4.63
C ILE A 91 -4.69 2.28 -3.21
N ALA A 92 -5.14 1.44 -2.27
CA ALA A 92 -4.69 1.48 -0.89
C ALA A 92 -3.49 0.57 -0.66
N ILE A 93 -2.45 1.07 0.01
CA ILE A 93 -1.19 0.36 0.23
C ILE A 93 -0.85 0.40 1.72
N ASP A 94 -0.65 -0.77 2.33
CA ASP A 94 -0.35 -0.88 3.76
C ASP A 94 0.53 -2.10 4.07
N ALA A 95 1.23 -2.04 5.20
CA ALA A 95 1.92 -3.18 5.77
C ALA A 95 0.93 -4.14 6.43
N ALA A 96 1.23 -5.43 6.39
CA ALA A 96 0.40 -6.43 7.04
C ALA A 96 1.24 -7.51 7.76
N LEU A 97 0.63 -8.08 8.78
CA LEU A 97 1.10 -9.29 9.43
C LEU A 97 0.36 -10.50 8.87
N SER A 98 1.02 -11.64 8.79
CA SER A 98 0.36 -12.88 8.35
C SER A 98 0.83 -14.10 9.15
N CYS A 99 -0.10 -14.99 9.46
CA CYS A 99 0.21 -16.32 10.01
C CYS A 99 0.71 -17.29 8.93
N ASN A 100 0.21 -17.11 7.70
CA ASN A 100 0.31 -18.11 6.63
C ASN A 100 1.29 -17.71 5.52
N ASN A 101 1.39 -16.40 5.23
CA ASN A 101 2.25 -15.91 4.15
C ASN A 101 3.66 -15.62 4.65
N LYS A 102 4.63 -15.82 3.78
CA LYS A 102 6.04 -15.50 4.06
C LYS A 102 6.26 -13.99 4.11
N ILE A 103 7.18 -13.56 4.96
CA ILE A 103 7.68 -12.18 4.97
C ILE A 103 8.26 -11.85 3.59
N GLY A 104 7.97 -10.66 3.07
CA GLY A 104 8.36 -10.23 1.72
C GLY A 104 7.30 -10.52 0.65
N THR A 105 6.22 -11.26 0.97
CA THR A 105 5.11 -11.48 0.03
C THR A 105 4.32 -10.17 -0.15
N ILE A 106 3.98 -9.85 -1.41
CA ILE A 106 3.07 -8.76 -1.74
C ILE A 106 1.74 -9.39 -2.18
N ILE A 107 0.65 -8.94 -1.59
CA ILE A 107 -0.71 -9.43 -1.89
C ILE A 107 -1.51 -8.30 -2.52
N VAL A 108 -2.07 -8.55 -3.70
CA VAL A 108 -2.97 -7.62 -4.41
C VAL A 108 -4.39 -8.17 -4.36
N ASN A 109 -5.36 -7.35 -4.00
CA ASN A 109 -6.77 -7.73 -3.95
C ASN A 109 -7.66 -6.64 -4.56
N GLN A 110 -8.77 -7.07 -5.18
CA GLN A 110 -9.84 -6.18 -5.67
C GLN A 110 -10.83 -5.75 -4.57
N ASN A 111 -10.57 -6.11 -3.34
CA ASN A 111 -11.42 -5.75 -2.21
C ASN A 111 -10.88 -4.54 -1.48
N LYS A 112 -11.80 -3.75 -0.94
CA LYS A 112 -11.46 -2.64 -0.06
C LYS A 112 -10.57 -3.11 1.10
N MET A 113 -9.54 -2.35 1.39
CA MET A 113 -8.68 -2.58 2.53
C MET A 113 -9.40 -2.20 3.82
N ASN A 114 -9.44 -3.12 4.78
CA ASN A 114 -9.88 -2.80 6.15
C ASN A 114 -8.71 -2.18 6.92
N ILE A 115 -8.90 -0.95 7.39
CA ILE A 115 -7.89 -0.18 8.11
C ILE A 115 -8.20 -0.17 9.59
N GLY A 116 -7.22 -0.56 10.38
CA GLY A 116 -7.31 -0.59 11.84
C GLY A 116 -8.17 -1.74 12.33
N SER A 117 -7.53 -2.75 12.90
CA SER A 117 -8.20 -3.95 13.44
C SER A 117 -9.40 -3.57 14.33
N GLY A 118 -10.59 -3.98 13.90
CA GLY A 118 -11.84 -3.81 14.67
C GLY A 118 -12.63 -2.53 14.41
N ARG A 119 -12.30 -1.69 13.43
CA ARG A 119 -12.98 -0.40 13.20
C ARG A 119 -13.90 -0.34 11.97
N ASN A 120 -14.05 -1.41 11.20
CA ASN A 120 -14.90 -1.49 10.00
C ASN A 120 -14.71 -0.31 9.01
N LEU A 121 -13.49 0.19 8.89
CA LEU A 121 -13.13 1.24 7.96
C LEU A 121 -12.53 0.63 6.69
N TYR A 122 -13.22 0.78 5.57
CA TYR A 122 -12.86 0.16 4.30
C TYR A 122 -12.57 1.22 3.24
N ILE A 123 -11.43 1.12 2.55
CA ILE A 123 -11.02 2.03 1.48
C ILE A 123 -10.31 1.28 0.35
N GLY A 124 -10.36 1.87 -0.84
CA GLY A 124 -9.64 1.45 -2.03
C GLY A 124 -10.46 0.56 -2.94
N ASP A 125 -10.27 0.71 -4.23
CA ASP A 125 -10.80 -0.16 -5.28
C ASP A 125 -9.89 -1.37 -5.49
N ILE A 126 -8.58 -1.15 -5.27
CA ILE A 126 -7.55 -2.18 -5.15
C ILE A 126 -6.82 -1.98 -3.82
N SER A 127 -6.45 -3.08 -3.17
CA SER A 127 -5.59 -3.07 -2.00
C SER A 127 -4.30 -3.84 -2.24
N ILE A 128 -3.17 -3.26 -1.83
CA ILE A 128 -1.83 -3.85 -1.88
C ILE A 128 -1.32 -3.98 -0.44
N LYS A 129 -1.04 -5.21 -0.01
CA LYS A 129 -0.52 -5.51 1.32
C LYS A 129 0.88 -6.10 1.23
N GLY A 130 1.84 -5.44 1.86
CA GLY A 130 3.17 -6.00 2.07
C GLY A 130 3.20 -6.82 3.36
N ILE A 131 3.49 -8.13 3.27
CA ILE A 131 3.64 -8.97 4.46
C ILE A 131 5.02 -8.73 5.06
N VAL A 132 5.06 -7.90 6.08
CA VAL A 132 6.31 -7.44 6.71
C VAL A 132 6.73 -8.29 7.91
N ALA A 133 5.79 -8.95 8.59
CA ALA A 133 6.11 -9.79 9.74
C ALA A 133 5.09 -10.91 9.96
N LYS A 134 5.44 -11.87 10.81
CA LYS A 134 4.53 -12.94 11.25
C LYS A 134 3.53 -12.39 12.26
N ASP A 135 2.26 -12.79 12.13
CA ASP A 135 1.23 -12.54 13.14
C ASP A 135 1.27 -13.62 14.24
N PHE A 136 1.65 -13.24 15.44
CA PHE A 136 1.71 -14.11 16.61
C PHE A 136 0.42 -14.14 17.42
N LYS A 137 -0.65 -13.44 16.93
CA LYS A 137 -1.92 -13.27 17.67
C LYS A 137 -1.72 -12.61 19.07
N ASN A 138 -0.61 -11.91 19.23
CA ASN A 138 -0.26 -11.18 20.45
C ASN A 138 0.20 -9.77 20.07
N PRO A 139 -0.54 -8.71 20.45
CA PRO A 139 -0.25 -7.34 20.03
C PRO A 139 1.14 -6.85 20.45
N LYS A 140 1.59 -7.20 21.67
CA LYS A 140 2.91 -6.80 22.17
C LYS A 140 4.04 -7.47 21.39
N HIS A 141 3.89 -8.76 21.08
CA HIS A 141 4.86 -9.51 20.30
C HIS A 141 4.91 -9.01 18.87
N ASN A 142 3.74 -8.78 18.25
CA ASN A 142 3.62 -8.23 16.91
C ASN A 142 4.30 -6.87 16.82
N PHE A 143 4.06 -5.97 17.78
CA PHE A 143 4.69 -4.66 17.82
C PHE A 143 6.22 -4.75 17.92
N ASN A 144 6.73 -5.59 18.82
CA ASN A 144 8.18 -5.83 18.96
C ASN A 144 8.79 -6.35 17.65
N THR A 145 8.10 -7.26 16.96
CA THR A 145 8.57 -7.81 15.68
C THR A 145 8.61 -6.72 14.61
N LEU A 146 7.58 -5.90 14.50
CA LEU A 146 7.54 -4.78 13.56
C LEU A 146 8.66 -3.76 13.80
N GLN A 147 8.98 -3.46 15.06
CA GLN A 147 10.08 -2.55 15.40
C GLN A 147 11.46 -3.08 15.03
N ASN A 148 11.65 -4.40 15.07
CA ASN A 148 12.96 -5.05 14.88
C ASN A 148 13.10 -5.66 13.47
N MET A 149 12.23 -5.32 12.52
CA MET A 149 12.38 -5.75 11.14
C MET A 149 13.65 -5.18 10.50
N PRO A 150 14.36 -5.94 9.66
CA PRO A 150 15.44 -5.37 8.86
C PRO A 150 14.90 -4.31 7.91
N LEU A 151 15.38 -3.07 8.02
CA LEU A 151 14.95 -1.96 7.16
C LEU A 151 15.18 -2.26 5.67
N SER A 152 16.26 -2.99 5.35
CA SER A 152 16.57 -3.40 3.97
C SER A 152 15.45 -4.23 3.32
N VAL A 153 14.78 -5.10 4.09
CA VAL A 153 13.65 -5.90 3.59
C VAL A 153 12.48 -4.98 3.21
N ILE A 154 12.18 -3.99 4.06
CA ILE A 154 11.08 -3.05 3.84
C ILE A 154 11.38 -2.14 2.63
N ILE A 155 12.62 -1.67 2.50
CA ILE A 155 13.08 -0.89 1.34
C ILE A 155 12.96 -1.71 0.05
N ASP A 156 13.42 -2.96 0.04
CA ASP A 156 13.33 -3.85 -1.13
C ASP A 156 11.88 -4.11 -1.55
N MET A 157 10.99 -4.31 -0.58
CA MET A 157 9.56 -4.49 -0.84
C MET A 157 8.92 -3.21 -1.41
N ALA A 158 9.25 -2.05 -0.83
CA ALA A 158 8.74 -0.76 -1.30
C ALA A 158 9.24 -0.43 -2.72
N GLU A 159 10.51 -0.74 -3.03
CA GLU A 159 11.06 -0.63 -4.39
C GLU A 159 10.31 -1.51 -5.37
N CYS A 160 10.12 -2.78 -5.03
CA CYS A 160 9.39 -3.75 -5.85
C CYS A 160 7.98 -3.22 -6.21
N VAL A 161 7.23 -2.75 -5.21
CA VAL A 161 5.86 -2.28 -5.41
C VAL A 161 5.82 -0.97 -6.19
N SER A 162 6.62 0.02 -5.82
CA SER A 162 6.57 1.33 -6.48
C SER A 162 7.01 1.26 -7.94
N THR A 163 8.08 0.52 -8.24
CA THR A 163 8.55 0.31 -9.62
C THR A 163 7.55 -0.52 -10.43
N GLY A 164 6.97 -1.56 -9.84
CA GLY A 164 5.96 -2.37 -10.50
C GLY A 164 4.68 -1.60 -10.82
N ILE A 165 4.20 -0.74 -9.91
CA ILE A 165 3.07 0.17 -10.14
C ILE A 165 3.39 1.12 -11.31
N TYR A 166 4.57 1.77 -11.25
CA TYR A 166 4.99 2.71 -12.29
C TYR A 166 5.02 2.05 -13.68
N ASN A 167 5.61 0.87 -13.78
CA ASN A 167 5.70 0.16 -15.04
C ASN A 167 4.34 -0.32 -15.59
N VAL A 168 3.38 -0.66 -14.71
CA VAL A 168 2.04 -1.09 -15.16
C VAL A 168 1.17 0.07 -15.59
N ILE A 169 1.30 1.24 -14.96
CA ILE A 169 0.44 2.39 -15.25
C ILE A 169 0.95 3.20 -16.45
N ASN A 170 2.27 3.24 -16.68
CA ASN A 170 2.87 3.99 -17.79
C ASN A 170 3.12 3.14 -19.06
N VAL A 171 2.52 1.96 -19.18
CA VAL A 171 2.44 1.15 -20.39
C VAL A 171 1.04 1.32 -20.99
#